data_55c0077d2ec43416e50fce61b2c5cef0
#
_entry.id   55c0077d2ec43416e50fce61b2c5cef0
#
_cell.length_a   1.000
_cell.length_b   1.000
_cell.length_c   1.000
_cell.angle_alpha   90.00
_cell.angle_beta   90.00
_cell.angle_gamma   90.00
#
_symmetry.space_group_name_H-M   'P 1'
#
loop_
_entity.id
_entity.type
_entity.pdbx_description
1 polymer ?
#
loop_
_entity_poly.entity_id
_entity_poly.type
_entity_poly.pdbx_seq_one_letter_code
_entity_poly.pdbx_strand_id
1 'polypeptide(L)'
;MIYSSEPIAADKVVEAGVIGTGQYATAIVTQAQSIPQLNIPIVADTEIESAKRAYQLAGIDDSQVIVADTRAQALSGIERGKKVVVADPYLLMDLPLEVIAEGTGDATAGAVHAATALQNGKHVVMITKETEVVVGSLLRQRAQQAGLVYTAADGDQPSLLIALIDWCRQIGLEVLCGGKFGEQRIFVDLPNQKLHLSRNRTLTLAQEQANLFHPLIGPNNHSHLLETTVERQSLLDQLIDIRTDDLIELGIVANATDLRVEKERLHH
;
A
#
# COMPACT_ATOMS: atom_id res chain seq x y z
N MET A 1 5.62 -1.57 -17.76
CA MET A 1 6.96 -0.93 -17.74
C MET A 1 6.92 0.08 -16.62
N ILE A 2 7.59 -0.19 -15.52
CA ILE A 2 7.59 0.63 -14.30
C ILE A 2 8.47 1.88 -14.48
N TYR A 3 9.39 1.85 -15.41
CA TYR A 3 10.27 2.99 -15.68
C TYR A 3 9.88 3.62 -17.02
N SER A 4 9.31 4.84 -16.97
CA SER A 4 9.28 5.68 -18.16
C SER A 4 10.75 6.01 -18.49
N SER A 5 11.12 5.80 -19.72
CA SER A 5 12.51 5.96 -20.20
C SER A 5 12.97 7.43 -20.32
N GLU A 6 12.12 8.39 -20.02
CA GLU A 6 12.52 9.80 -20.06
C GLU A 6 12.91 10.25 -18.64
N PRO A 7 14.20 10.55 -18.42
CA PRO A 7 14.64 11.12 -17.17
C PRO A 7 13.99 12.47 -16.97
N ILE A 8 13.49 12.73 -15.75
CA ILE A 8 13.09 14.08 -15.35
C ILE A 8 14.28 15.00 -15.57
N ALA A 9 14.06 16.13 -16.26
CA ALA A 9 15.12 17.12 -16.45
C ALA A 9 15.73 17.45 -15.08
N ALA A 10 17.06 17.54 -15.03
CA ALA A 10 17.81 17.66 -13.78
C ALA A 10 17.42 18.90 -12.93
N ASP A 11 16.85 19.90 -13.57
CA ASP A 11 16.38 21.16 -12.99
C ASP A 11 14.88 21.17 -12.67
N LYS A 12 14.14 20.12 -13.07
CA LYS A 12 12.69 20.04 -12.81
C LYS A 12 12.42 19.53 -11.41
N VAL A 13 11.65 20.30 -10.63
CA VAL A 13 11.08 19.89 -9.35
C VAL A 13 9.61 19.55 -9.54
N VAL A 14 9.19 18.37 -9.10
CA VAL A 14 7.80 17.95 -9.10
C VAL A 14 7.15 18.44 -7.81
N GLU A 15 6.08 19.22 -7.94
CA GLU A 15 5.27 19.70 -6.83
C GLU A 15 4.15 18.70 -6.51
N ALA A 16 4.22 18.06 -5.35
CA ALA A 16 3.26 17.05 -4.95
C ALA A 16 2.49 17.44 -3.68
N GLY A 17 1.20 17.10 -3.63
CA GLY A 17 0.41 17.16 -2.42
C GLY A 17 0.13 15.76 -1.88
N VAL A 18 0.06 15.63 -0.56
CA VAL A 18 -0.23 14.35 0.10
C VAL A 18 -1.55 14.44 0.84
N ILE A 19 -2.43 13.46 0.64
CA ILE A 19 -3.71 13.34 1.35
C ILE A 19 -3.65 12.10 2.25
N GLY A 20 -3.92 12.31 3.54
CA GLY A 20 -3.69 11.31 4.59
C GLY A 20 -2.22 11.30 5.05
N THR A 21 -1.99 11.31 6.36
CA THR A 21 -0.66 11.33 6.97
C THR A 21 -0.40 10.10 7.85
N GLY A 22 -0.89 8.95 7.38
CA GLY A 22 -0.55 7.65 7.97
C GLY A 22 0.94 7.32 7.84
N GLN A 23 1.33 6.17 8.30
CA GLN A 23 2.73 5.76 8.37
C GLN A 23 3.46 5.84 7.01
N TYR A 24 2.84 5.30 5.96
CA TYR A 24 3.46 5.26 4.63
C TYR A 24 3.57 6.67 4.01
N ALA A 25 2.50 7.45 4.06
CA ALA A 25 2.48 8.82 3.54
C ALA A 25 3.47 9.72 4.28
N THR A 26 3.59 9.58 5.61
CA THR A 26 4.62 10.27 6.41
C THR A 26 6.04 9.89 5.98
N ALA A 27 6.27 8.62 5.64
CA ALA A 27 7.57 8.20 5.10
C ALA A 27 7.89 8.88 3.76
N ILE A 28 6.90 9.04 2.87
CA ILE A 28 7.06 9.78 1.62
C ILE A 28 7.44 11.25 1.88
N VAL A 29 6.73 11.93 2.79
CA VAL A 29 7.03 13.32 3.18
C VAL A 29 8.47 13.44 3.71
N THR A 30 8.90 12.47 4.51
CA THR A 30 10.26 12.40 5.07
C THR A 30 11.31 12.17 3.98
N GLN A 31 11.10 11.19 3.11
CA GLN A 31 12.04 10.87 2.03
C GLN A 31 12.16 11.99 0.99
N ALA A 32 11.10 12.74 0.75
CA ALA A 32 11.11 13.89 -0.16
C ALA A 32 12.19 14.93 0.22
N GLN A 33 12.55 15.03 1.50
CA GLN A 33 13.63 15.93 1.94
C GLN A 33 15.02 15.55 1.38
N SER A 34 15.18 14.30 0.96
CA SER A 34 16.43 13.78 0.38
C SER A 34 16.40 13.72 -1.16
N ILE A 35 15.29 14.12 -1.78
CA ILE A 35 15.08 14.05 -3.24
C ILE A 35 14.96 15.48 -3.79
N PRO A 36 16.03 16.03 -4.39
CA PRO A 36 16.01 17.42 -4.85
C PRO A 36 14.93 17.76 -5.90
N GLN A 37 14.48 16.74 -6.64
CA GLN A 37 13.45 16.86 -7.68
C GLN A 37 12.02 16.68 -7.19
N LEU A 38 11.80 16.50 -5.88
CA LEU A 38 10.47 16.32 -5.29
C LEU A 38 10.25 17.32 -4.15
N ASN A 39 9.23 18.16 -4.28
CA ASN A 39 8.78 19.03 -3.21
C ASN A 39 7.36 18.63 -2.79
N ILE A 40 7.13 18.56 -1.47
CA ILE A 40 5.81 18.37 -0.88
C ILE A 40 5.49 19.62 -0.06
N PRO A 41 4.89 20.65 -0.69
CA PRO A 41 4.58 21.91 -0.02
C PRO A 41 3.33 21.84 0.85
N ILE A 42 2.45 20.84 0.62
CA ILE A 42 1.17 20.75 1.31
C ILE A 42 0.79 19.30 1.62
N VAL A 43 0.26 19.11 2.81
CA VAL A 43 -0.37 17.85 3.24
C VAL A 43 -1.79 18.12 3.77
N ALA A 44 -2.70 17.19 3.54
CA ALA A 44 -4.06 17.23 4.05
C ALA A 44 -4.32 16.02 4.96
N ASP A 45 -4.90 16.28 6.12
CA ASP A 45 -5.40 15.24 7.02
C ASP A 45 -6.55 15.80 7.85
N THR A 46 -7.57 15.02 8.11
CA THR A 46 -8.68 15.40 8.99
C THR A 46 -8.19 15.74 10.40
N GLU A 47 -7.09 15.10 10.82
CA GLU A 47 -6.39 15.37 12.06
C GLU A 47 -5.18 16.31 11.81
N ILE A 48 -5.37 17.61 11.98
CA ILE A 48 -4.35 18.63 11.71
C ILE A 48 -3.02 18.36 12.44
N GLU A 49 -3.07 17.84 13.67
CA GLU A 49 -1.86 17.52 14.43
C GLU A 49 -1.10 16.32 13.83
N SER A 50 -1.80 15.38 13.21
CA SER A 50 -1.18 14.29 12.46
C SER A 50 -0.41 14.82 11.24
N ALA A 51 -1.02 15.73 10.50
CA ALA A 51 -0.39 16.39 9.36
C ALA A 51 0.84 17.24 9.75
N LYS A 52 0.78 18.00 10.84
CA LYS A 52 1.95 18.73 11.39
C LYS A 52 3.05 17.75 11.78
N ARG A 53 2.69 16.66 12.45
CA ARG A 53 3.64 15.64 12.88
C ARG A 53 4.39 15.00 11.69
N ALA A 54 3.74 14.83 10.54
CA ALA A 54 4.40 14.32 9.36
C ALA A 54 5.57 15.23 8.91
N TYR A 55 5.39 16.54 8.94
CA TYR A 55 6.47 17.49 8.67
C TYR A 55 7.55 17.53 9.77
N GLN A 56 7.16 17.46 11.05
CA GLN A 56 8.12 17.38 12.15
C GLN A 56 9.03 16.13 12.02
N LEU A 57 8.44 14.96 11.70
CA LEU A 57 9.20 13.73 11.47
C LEU A 57 10.11 13.84 10.24
N ALA A 58 9.76 14.66 9.27
CA ALA A 58 10.61 15.00 8.13
C ALA A 58 11.72 16.03 8.46
N GLY A 59 11.82 16.46 9.72
CA GLY A 59 12.84 17.43 10.17
C GLY A 59 12.53 18.89 9.84
N ILE A 60 11.26 19.20 9.55
CA ILE A 60 10.82 20.56 9.25
C ILE A 60 10.43 21.27 10.57
N ASP A 61 11.00 22.44 10.79
CA ASP A 61 10.73 23.25 11.97
C ASP A 61 9.29 23.77 11.96
N ASP A 62 8.64 23.79 13.14
CA ASP A 62 7.25 24.24 13.30
C ASP A 62 7.03 25.67 12.79
N SER A 63 8.04 26.53 12.87
CA SER A 63 7.96 27.89 12.33
C SER A 63 7.84 27.95 10.81
N GLN A 64 8.16 26.85 10.13
CA GLN A 64 8.01 26.70 8.69
C GLN A 64 6.66 26.09 8.29
N VAL A 65 5.87 25.60 9.26
CA VAL A 65 4.57 24.96 9.02
C VAL A 65 3.45 25.92 9.34
N ILE A 66 2.48 26.04 8.45
CA ILE A 66 1.26 26.84 8.67
C ILE A 66 0.02 26.00 8.43
N VAL A 67 -1.03 26.28 9.18
CA VAL A 67 -2.36 25.73 8.95
C VAL A 67 -3.13 26.70 8.06
N ALA A 68 -3.82 26.19 7.05
CA ALA A 68 -4.65 26.98 6.16
C ALA A 68 -6.05 26.38 6.05
N ASP A 69 -7.06 27.24 6.16
CA ASP A 69 -8.47 26.85 6.04
C ASP A 69 -9.08 27.22 4.69
N THR A 70 -8.34 27.98 3.87
CA THR A 70 -8.79 28.43 2.57
C THR A 70 -7.70 28.27 1.52
N ARG A 71 -8.15 28.15 0.24
CA ARG A 71 -7.25 28.10 -0.92
C ARG A 71 -6.28 29.30 -0.94
N ALA A 72 -6.77 30.50 -0.67
CA ALA A 72 -5.94 31.72 -0.69
C ALA A 72 -4.83 31.68 0.36
N GLN A 73 -5.12 31.21 1.56
CA GLN A 73 -4.12 31.02 2.62
C GLN A 73 -3.11 29.93 2.25
N ALA A 74 -3.58 28.79 1.72
CA ALA A 74 -2.71 27.70 1.28
C ALA A 74 -1.76 28.16 0.17
N LEU A 75 -2.28 28.80 -0.88
CA LEU A 75 -1.47 29.33 -1.98
C LEU A 75 -0.44 30.34 -1.48
N SER A 76 -0.87 31.33 -0.67
CA SER A 76 0.05 32.32 -0.09
C SER A 76 1.13 31.68 0.80
N GLY A 77 0.81 30.59 1.48
CA GLY A 77 1.78 29.82 2.26
C GLY A 77 2.84 29.17 1.37
N ILE A 78 2.41 28.48 0.33
CA ILE A 78 3.30 27.84 -0.66
C ILE A 78 4.21 28.86 -1.34
N GLU A 79 3.66 29.98 -1.82
CA GLU A 79 4.43 31.07 -2.46
C GLU A 79 5.50 31.67 -1.54
N ARG A 80 5.28 31.66 -0.23
CA ARG A 80 6.28 32.08 0.77
C ARG A 80 7.26 30.98 1.17
N GLY A 81 7.22 29.82 0.51
CA GLY A 81 8.08 28.68 0.82
C GLY A 81 7.77 27.98 2.14
N LYS A 82 6.55 28.17 2.68
CA LYS A 82 6.09 27.46 3.88
C LYS A 82 5.55 26.08 3.52
N LYS A 83 5.60 25.17 4.46
CA LYS A 83 4.86 23.92 4.41
C LYS A 83 3.45 24.15 4.94
N VAL A 84 2.47 23.68 4.21
CA VAL A 84 1.05 23.96 4.49
C VAL A 84 0.34 22.70 4.97
N VAL A 85 -0.47 22.85 5.98
CA VAL A 85 -1.35 21.80 6.50
C VAL A 85 -2.80 22.24 6.34
N VAL A 86 -3.66 21.37 5.81
CA VAL A 86 -5.10 21.62 5.66
C VAL A 86 -5.91 20.44 6.15
N ALA A 87 -7.13 20.72 6.65
CA ALA A 87 -8.08 19.65 7.00
C ALA A 87 -8.86 19.15 5.78
N ASP A 88 -9.15 20.04 4.83
CA ASP A 88 -9.92 19.73 3.62
C ASP A 88 -8.99 19.34 2.46
N PRO A 89 -8.99 18.07 2.02
CA PRO A 89 -8.15 17.59 0.92
C PRO A 89 -8.52 18.23 -0.42
N TYR A 90 -9.73 18.73 -0.59
CA TYR A 90 -10.16 19.35 -1.85
C TYR A 90 -9.45 20.69 -2.12
N LEU A 91 -8.89 21.32 -1.10
CA LEU A 91 -8.07 22.52 -1.28
C LEU A 91 -6.82 22.26 -2.13
N LEU A 92 -6.30 21.01 -2.14
CA LEU A 92 -5.13 20.62 -2.92
C LEU A 92 -5.41 20.63 -4.43
N MET A 93 -6.65 20.40 -4.83
CA MET A 93 -7.04 20.19 -6.23
C MET A 93 -6.83 21.44 -7.09
N ASP A 94 -7.01 22.62 -6.49
CA ASP A 94 -6.92 23.92 -7.17
C ASP A 94 -5.54 24.61 -6.99
N LEU A 95 -4.59 23.95 -6.32
CA LEU A 95 -3.25 24.47 -6.09
C LEU A 95 -2.30 24.09 -7.23
N PRO A 96 -1.16 24.81 -7.39
CA PRO A 96 -0.17 24.54 -8.44
C PRO A 96 0.67 23.30 -8.10
N LEU A 97 0.01 22.15 -8.00
CA LEU A 97 0.60 20.84 -7.78
C LEU A 97 0.52 20.04 -9.07
N GLU A 98 1.50 19.19 -9.34
CA GLU A 98 1.49 18.26 -10.47
C GLU A 98 0.91 16.90 -10.06
N VAL A 99 1.17 16.47 -8.82
CA VAL A 99 0.86 15.13 -8.33
C VAL A 99 0.10 15.18 -7.02
N ILE A 100 -0.87 14.30 -6.88
CA ILE A 100 -1.54 13.98 -5.61
C ILE A 100 -1.16 12.56 -5.20
N ALA A 101 -0.56 12.43 -4.02
CA ALA A 101 -0.36 11.14 -3.37
C ALA A 101 -1.50 10.91 -2.38
N GLU A 102 -2.32 9.90 -2.63
CA GLU A 102 -3.52 9.58 -1.86
C GLU A 102 -3.23 8.41 -0.91
N GLY A 103 -3.33 8.65 0.39
CA GLY A 103 -2.93 7.70 1.44
C GLY A 103 -3.85 7.71 2.68
N THR A 104 -5.16 7.91 2.50
CA THR A 104 -6.12 7.94 3.62
C THR A 104 -6.40 6.58 4.24
N GLY A 105 -6.21 5.48 3.49
CA GLY A 105 -6.61 4.13 3.90
C GLY A 105 -8.13 3.88 3.80
N ASP A 106 -8.91 4.85 3.31
CA ASP A 106 -10.35 4.71 3.09
C ASP A 106 -10.64 4.52 1.60
N ALA A 107 -11.26 3.38 1.25
CA ALA A 107 -11.53 3.01 -0.14
C ALA A 107 -12.42 4.03 -0.87
N THR A 108 -13.41 4.57 -0.20
CA THR A 108 -14.38 5.50 -0.78
C THR A 108 -13.77 6.90 -0.93
N ALA A 109 -13.14 7.41 0.13
CA ALA A 109 -12.45 8.69 0.10
C ALA A 109 -11.35 8.70 -0.97
N GLY A 110 -10.50 7.66 -1.00
CA GLY A 110 -9.44 7.54 -1.99
C GLY A 110 -9.95 7.52 -3.44
N ALA A 111 -11.07 6.84 -3.70
CA ALA A 111 -11.70 6.83 -5.03
C ALA A 111 -12.17 8.22 -5.46
N VAL A 112 -12.79 8.97 -4.54
CA VAL A 112 -13.28 10.33 -4.81
C VAL A 112 -12.11 11.30 -4.96
N HIS A 113 -11.12 11.25 -4.08
CA HIS A 113 -9.92 12.10 -4.16
C HIS A 113 -9.18 11.89 -5.48
N ALA A 114 -8.93 10.64 -5.86
CA ALA A 114 -8.24 10.33 -7.12
C ALA A 114 -9.04 10.80 -8.34
N ALA A 115 -10.36 10.53 -8.37
CA ALA A 115 -11.20 10.98 -9.47
C ALA A 115 -11.21 12.51 -9.60
N THR A 116 -11.28 13.23 -8.47
CA THR A 116 -11.25 14.69 -8.43
C THR A 116 -9.89 15.23 -8.87
N ALA A 117 -8.79 14.62 -8.40
CA ALA A 117 -7.44 15.00 -8.81
C ALA A 117 -7.25 14.87 -10.33
N LEU A 118 -7.67 13.74 -10.92
CA LEU A 118 -7.62 13.53 -12.37
C LEU A 118 -8.45 14.55 -13.14
N GLN A 119 -9.67 14.89 -12.66
CA GLN A 119 -10.51 15.92 -13.26
C GLN A 119 -9.88 17.32 -13.24
N ASN A 120 -9.02 17.58 -12.25
CA ASN A 120 -8.26 18.83 -12.11
C ASN A 120 -6.86 18.76 -12.75
N GLY A 121 -6.60 17.79 -13.62
CA GLY A 121 -5.36 17.68 -14.38
C GLY A 121 -4.16 17.26 -13.54
N LYS A 122 -4.37 16.60 -12.40
CA LYS A 122 -3.30 16.11 -11.52
C LYS A 122 -2.98 14.65 -11.80
N HIS A 123 -1.71 14.29 -11.79
CA HIS A 123 -1.29 12.90 -11.71
C HIS A 123 -1.62 12.34 -10.32
N VAL A 124 -1.83 11.03 -10.21
CA VAL A 124 -2.18 10.39 -8.94
C VAL A 124 -1.24 9.23 -8.63
N VAL A 125 -0.71 9.24 -7.42
CA VAL A 125 -0.04 8.08 -6.80
C VAL A 125 -0.96 7.55 -5.71
N MET A 126 -1.49 6.34 -5.92
CA MET A 126 -2.42 5.69 -5.00
C MET A 126 -1.67 4.86 -3.97
N ILE A 127 -1.70 5.29 -2.72
CA ILE A 127 -1.14 4.57 -1.57
C ILE A 127 -2.23 3.70 -0.93
N THR A 128 -3.49 4.17 -0.95
CA THR A 128 -4.64 3.45 -0.40
C THR A 128 -4.94 2.20 -1.23
N LYS A 129 -4.48 1.05 -0.74
CA LYS A 129 -4.61 -0.25 -1.41
C LYS A 129 -6.07 -0.68 -1.59
N GLU A 130 -6.92 -0.32 -0.66
CA GLU A 130 -8.37 -0.55 -0.66
C GLU A 130 -9.04 0.11 -1.87
N THR A 131 -8.59 1.30 -2.24
CA THR A 131 -9.03 1.99 -3.45
C THR A 131 -8.50 1.31 -4.70
N GLU A 132 -7.19 1.00 -4.71
CA GLU A 132 -6.51 0.41 -5.87
C GLU A 132 -7.14 -0.92 -6.28
N VAL A 133 -7.41 -1.81 -5.33
CA VAL A 133 -7.96 -3.15 -5.63
C VAL A 133 -9.36 -3.09 -6.23
N VAL A 134 -10.18 -2.09 -5.84
CA VAL A 134 -11.59 -2.00 -6.27
C VAL A 134 -11.76 -1.19 -7.55
N VAL A 135 -11.15 -0.02 -7.63
CA VAL A 135 -11.38 0.93 -8.74
C VAL A 135 -10.10 1.37 -9.46
N GLY A 136 -8.94 0.87 -9.08
CA GLY A 136 -7.64 1.28 -9.65
C GLY A 136 -7.59 1.15 -11.17
N SER A 137 -8.10 0.05 -11.73
CA SER A 137 -8.16 -0.16 -13.17
C SER A 137 -9.00 0.90 -13.89
N LEU A 138 -10.14 1.29 -13.31
CA LEU A 138 -10.99 2.36 -13.85
C LEU A 138 -10.32 3.73 -13.78
N LEU A 139 -9.68 4.03 -12.64
CA LEU A 139 -8.95 5.29 -12.45
C LEU A 139 -7.77 5.41 -13.41
N ARG A 140 -7.05 4.32 -13.63
CA ARG A 140 -5.96 4.25 -14.61
C ARG A 140 -6.46 4.50 -16.05
N GLN A 141 -7.59 3.91 -16.43
CA GLN A 141 -8.20 4.16 -17.73
C GLN A 141 -8.59 5.65 -17.89
N ARG A 142 -9.18 6.26 -16.86
CA ARG A 142 -9.54 7.70 -16.89
C ARG A 142 -8.30 8.59 -17.00
N ALA A 143 -7.24 8.27 -16.25
CA ALA A 143 -5.98 9.00 -16.34
C ALA A 143 -5.39 8.94 -17.75
N GLN A 144 -5.33 7.76 -18.37
CA GLN A 144 -4.84 7.58 -19.74
C GLN A 144 -5.66 8.39 -20.74
N GLN A 145 -6.99 8.42 -20.61
CA GLN A 145 -7.86 9.23 -21.48
C GLN A 145 -7.62 10.74 -21.34
N ALA A 146 -7.21 11.17 -20.15
CA ALA A 146 -6.86 12.56 -19.85
C ALA A 146 -5.38 12.92 -20.13
N GLY A 147 -4.56 11.98 -20.60
CA GLY A 147 -3.11 12.18 -20.75
C GLY A 147 -2.36 12.31 -19.44
N LEU A 148 -2.91 11.74 -18.35
CA LEU A 148 -2.37 11.78 -17.01
C LEU A 148 -1.82 10.41 -16.58
N VAL A 149 -1.01 10.41 -15.53
CA VAL A 149 -0.50 9.20 -14.88
C VAL A 149 -1.34 8.91 -13.64
N TYR A 150 -1.79 7.67 -13.54
CA TYR A 150 -2.29 7.07 -12.31
C TYR A 150 -1.50 5.79 -12.06
N THR A 151 -0.94 5.65 -10.87
CA THR A 151 -0.16 4.47 -10.48
C THR A 151 -0.40 4.14 -9.01
N ALA A 152 -0.35 2.85 -8.66
CA ALA A 152 -0.14 2.47 -7.27
C ALA A 152 1.25 2.93 -6.82
N ALA A 153 1.41 3.19 -5.51
CA ALA A 153 2.70 3.53 -4.95
C ALA A 153 3.68 2.37 -5.14
N ASP A 154 4.90 2.68 -5.60
CA ASP A 154 5.96 1.70 -5.81
C ASP A 154 6.76 1.47 -4.52
N GLY A 155 7.46 0.31 -4.45
CA GLY A 155 8.31 -0.06 -3.31
C GLY A 155 7.58 -0.85 -2.21
N ASP A 156 6.29 -1.12 -2.36
CA ASP A 156 5.51 -1.99 -1.49
C ASP A 156 5.32 -3.39 -2.11
N GLN A 157 4.85 -4.34 -1.33
CA GLN A 157 4.75 -5.75 -1.71
C GLN A 157 4.00 -6.01 -3.02
N PRO A 158 2.84 -5.39 -3.30
CA PRO A 158 2.15 -5.61 -4.57
C PRO A 158 2.98 -5.17 -5.79
N SER A 159 3.58 -3.99 -5.73
CA SER A 159 4.37 -3.47 -6.86
C SER A 159 5.62 -4.32 -7.13
N LEU A 160 6.28 -4.79 -6.07
CA LEU A 160 7.45 -5.66 -6.20
C LEU A 160 7.10 -7.02 -6.82
N LEU A 161 5.96 -7.61 -6.46
CA LEU A 161 5.50 -8.86 -7.05
C LEU A 161 5.07 -8.67 -8.51
N ILE A 162 4.37 -7.59 -8.83
CA ILE A 162 4.03 -7.22 -10.21
C ILE A 162 5.30 -7.08 -11.05
N ALA A 163 6.29 -6.33 -10.56
CA ALA A 163 7.56 -6.13 -11.25
C ALA A 163 8.31 -7.45 -11.48
N LEU A 164 8.31 -8.36 -10.52
CA LEU A 164 8.92 -9.67 -10.63
C LEU A 164 8.22 -10.53 -11.69
N ILE A 165 6.89 -10.54 -11.72
CA ILE A 165 6.09 -11.25 -12.73
C ILE A 165 6.38 -10.70 -14.12
N ASP A 166 6.38 -9.38 -14.28
CA ASP A 166 6.68 -8.72 -15.55
C ASP A 166 8.11 -9.03 -16.03
N TRP A 167 9.08 -8.99 -15.12
CA TRP A 167 10.46 -9.36 -15.44
C TRP A 167 10.58 -10.81 -15.92
N CYS A 168 9.95 -11.77 -15.24
CA CYS A 168 9.93 -13.16 -15.68
C CYS A 168 9.38 -13.31 -17.10
N ARG A 169 8.26 -12.64 -17.38
CA ARG A 169 7.64 -12.66 -18.71
C ARG A 169 8.54 -12.04 -19.79
N GLN A 170 9.22 -10.93 -19.48
CA GLN A 170 10.14 -10.25 -20.41
C GLN A 170 11.33 -11.11 -20.80
N ILE A 171 11.84 -11.96 -19.91
CA ILE A 171 12.93 -12.90 -20.23
C ILE A 171 12.44 -14.25 -20.78
N GLY A 172 11.15 -14.36 -21.10
CA GLY A 172 10.56 -15.54 -21.74
C GLY A 172 10.21 -16.67 -20.79
N LEU A 173 10.12 -16.43 -19.48
CA LEU A 173 9.65 -17.43 -18.52
C LEU A 173 8.13 -17.44 -18.43
N GLU A 174 7.56 -18.63 -18.37
CA GLU A 174 6.15 -18.81 -18.07
C GLU A 174 5.95 -18.68 -16.55
N VAL A 175 5.04 -17.78 -16.13
CA VAL A 175 4.68 -17.62 -14.74
C VAL A 175 3.48 -18.51 -14.44
N LEU A 176 3.71 -19.57 -13.67
CA LEU A 176 2.67 -20.53 -13.29
C LEU A 176 1.80 -20.03 -12.16
N CYS A 177 2.41 -19.38 -11.16
CA CYS A 177 1.72 -18.77 -10.04
C CYS A 177 2.54 -17.63 -9.44
N GLY A 178 1.86 -16.70 -8.76
CA GLY A 178 2.46 -15.64 -7.98
C GLY A 178 1.79 -15.56 -6.61
N GLY A 179 2.55 -15.24 -5.57
CA GLY A 179 2.03 -15.14 -4.23
C GLY A 179 2.99 -14.46 -3.28
N LYS A 180 2.53 -14.21 -2.08
CA LYS A 180 3.31 -13.66 -0.97
C LYS A 180 3.05 -14.44 0.30
N PHE A 181 3.98 -14.41 1.23
CA PHE A 181 3.71 -14.85 2.60
C PHE A 181 2.96 -13.76 3.36
N GLY A 182 1.96 -14.19 4.15
CA GLY A 182 1.28 -13.30 5.08
C GLY A 182 2.23 -12.82 6.19
N GLU A 183 1.96 -11.64 6.72
CA GLU A 183 2.73 -11.10 7.86
C GLU A 183 2.45 -11.83 9.17
N GLN A 184 1.39 -12.60 9.23
CA GLN A 184 1.00 -13.34 10.42
C GLN A 184 1.94 -14.53 10.62
N ARG A 185 2.79 -14.42 11.64
CA ARG A 185 3.67 -15.53 12.05
C ARG A 185 2.94 -16.42 13.04
N ILE A 186 3.03 -17.72 12.81
CA ILE A 186 2.50 -18.77 13.68
C ILE A 186 3.68 -19.53 14.23
N PHE A 187 3.76 -19.62 15.55
CA PHE A 187 4.77 -20.39 16.25
C PHE A 187 4.09 -21.55 16.97
N VAL A 188 4.53 -22.76 16.69
CA VAL A 188 3.99 -23.98 17.33
C VAL A 188 4.96 -24.46 18.41
N ASP A 189 4.54 -24.42 19.66
CA ASP A 189 5.24 -24.98 20.82
C ASP A 189 4.66 -26.36 21.11
N LEU A 190 5.19 -27.37 20.45
CA LEU A 190 4.71 -28.75 20.56
C LEU A 190 4.81 -29.31 21.99
N PRO A 191 5.93 -29.13 22.73
CA PRO A 191 6.05 -29.61 24.10
C PRO A 191 4.96 -29.08 25.04
N ASN A 192 4.55 -27.83 24.87
CA ASN A 192 3.53 -27.19 25.69
C ASN A 192 2.14 -27.16 25.03
N GLN A 193 1.98 -27.77 23.87
CA GLN A 193 0.72 -27.79 23.10
C GLN A 193 0.15 -26.38 22.89
N LYS A 194 1.00 -25.43 22.51
CA LYS A 194 0.60 -24.04 22.32
C LYS A 194 0.85 -23.58 20.89
N LEU A 195 -0.09 -22.77 20.41
CA LEU A 195 0.00 -22.04 19.15
C LEU A 195 0.13 -20.55 19.48
N HIS A 196 1.28 -19.97 19.20
CA HIS A 196 1.53 -18.54 19.37
C HIS A 196 1.26 -17.83 18.05
N LEU A 197 0.30 -16.91 18.05
CA LEU A 197 -0.06 -16.07 16.93
C LEU A 197 0.58 -14.69 17.08
N SER A 198 0.78 -13.99 15.98
CA SER A 198 1.17 -12.57 16.02
C SER A 198 0.18 -11.77 16.88
N ARG A 199 0.64 -10.68 17.54
CA ARG A 199 -0.12 -9.85 18.50
C ARG A 199 -0.33 -10.47 19.89
N ASN A 200 0.60 -11.29 20.37
CA ASN A 200 0.58 -11.89 21.72
C ASN A 200 -0.64 -12.76 22.02
N ARG A 201 -1.31 -13.30 21.02
CA ARG A 201 -2.39 -14.27 21.20
C ARG A 201 -1.80 -15.67 21.26
N THR A 202 -2.12 -16.40 22.33
CA THR A 202 -1.70 -17.80 22.48
C THR A 202 -2.94 -18.67 22.64
N LEU A 203 -2.99 -19.77 21.89
CA LEU A 203 -4.04 -20.77 21.96
C LEU A 203 -3.46 -22.08 22.50
N THR A 204 -4.24 -22.81 23.28
CA THR A 204 -3.89 -24.17 23.73
C THR A 204 -4.50 -25.16 22.75
N LEU A 205 -3.68 -26.07 22.25
CA LEU A 205 -4.10 -27.12 21.32
C LEU A 205 -4.46 -28.39 22.09
N ALA A 206 -5.48 -29.11 21.64
CA ALA A 206 -5.68 -30.49 22.07
C ALA A 206 -4.53 -31.37 21.52
N GLN A 207 -4.26 -32.52 22.16
CA GLN A 207 -3.18 -33.42 21.75
C GLN A 207 -3.29 -33.83 20.27
N GLU A 208 -4.49 -34.10 19.79
CA GLU A 208 -4.75 -34.48 18.41
C GLU A 208 -4.42 -33.33 17.44
N GLN A 209 -4.75 -32.08 17.82
CA GLN A 209 -4.43 -30.87 17.05
C GLN A 209 -2.92 -30.60 17.03
N ALA A 210 -2.24 -30.77 18.16
CA ALA A 210 -0.78 -30.61 18.24
C ALA A 210 -0.05 -31.65 17.35
N ASN A 211 -0.57 -32.85 17.23
CA ASN A 211 -0.01 -33.90 16.39
C ASN A 211 0.04 -33.51 14.90
N LEU A 212 -0.87 -32.67 14.43
CA LEU A 212 -0.88 -32.16 13.05
C LEU A 212 0.37 -31.33 12.70
N PHE A 213 1.03 -30.78 13.70
CA PHE A 213 2.21 -29.92 13.52
C PHE A 213 3.55 -30.64 13.72
N HIS A 214 3.55 -31.94 14.02
CA HIS A 214 4.78 -32.71 14.09
C HIS A 214 5.47 -32.74 12.70
N PRO A 215 6.82 -32.64 12.66
CA PRO A 215 7.57 -32.78 11.42
C PRO A 215 7.27 -34.14 10.77
N LEU A 216 6.84 -34.09 9.51
CA LEU A 216 6.63 -35.31 8.73
C LEU A 216 7.98 -35.77 8.16
N ILE A 217 8.66 -36.65 8.88
CA ILE A 217 9.98 -37.16 8.51
C ILE A 217 9.81 -38.52 7.84
N GLY A 218 10.17 -38.63 6.54
CA GLY A 218 10.25 -39.91 5.85
C GLY A 218 10.01 -39.82 4.34
N PRO A 219 10.70 -40.64 3.51
CA PRO A 219 10.69 -40.56 2.06
C PRO A 219 9.39 -41.02 1.37
N ASN A 220 8.45 -41.63 2.10
CA ASN A 220 7.27 -42.29 1.51
C ASN A 220 5.91 -41.65 1.94
N ASN A 221 5.91 -40.40 2.43
CA ASN A 221 4.73 -39.81 3.08
C ASN A 221 3.95 -38.81 2.22
N HIS A 222 3.97 -38.90 0.88
CA HIS A 222 3.32 -37.88 0.04
C HIS A 222 1.79 -37.81 0.29
N SER A 223 1.12 -38.96 0.41
CA SER A 223 -0.33 -39.01 0.68
C SER A 223 -0.65 -38.47 2.08
N HIS A 224 0.13 -38.86 3.07
CA HIS A 224 -0.03 -38.41 4.44
C HIS A 224 0.30 -36.92 4.60
N LEU A 225 1.26 -36.40 3.84
CA LEU A 225 1.55 -34.96 3.76
C LEU A 225 0.33 -34.18 3.27
N LEU A 226 -0.33 -34.64 2.22
CA LEU A 226 -1.51 -33.97 1.67
C LEU A 226 -2.69 -34.00 2.65
N GLU A 227 -2.98 -35.15 3.25
CA GLU A 227 -4.03 -35.29 4.25
C GLU A 227 -3.78 -34.39 5.46
N THR A 228 -2.59 -34.45 6.04
CA THR A 228 -2.20 -33.64 7.18
C THR A 228 -2.22 -32.13 6.86
N THR A 229 -1.86 -31.76 5.64
CA THR A 229 -1.92 -30.36 5.19
C THR A 229 -3.36 -29.86 5.14
N VAL A 230 -4.30 -30.66 4.63
CA VAL A 230 -5.72 -30.29 4.57
C VAL A 230 -6.29 -30.15 5.99
N GLU A 231 -6.00 -31.10 6.90
CA GLU A 231 -6.47 -31.05 8.29
C GLU A 231 -5.87 -29.86 9.05
N ARG A 232 -4.57 -29.61 8.86
CA ARG A 232 -3.86 -28.45 9.44
C ARG A 232 -4.49 -27.15 8.94
N GLN A 233 -4.74 -27.04 7.66
CA GLN A 233 -5.37 -25.87 7.07
C GLN A 233 -6.78 -25.65 7.64
N SER A 234 -7.60 -26.69 7.74
CA SER A 234 -8.93 -26.63 8.33
C SER A 234 -8.90 -26.15 9.79
N LEU A 235 -7.92 -26.60 10.56
CA LEU A 235 -7.73 -26.14 11.94
C LEU A 235 -7.31 -24.68 12.00
N LEU A 236 -6.36 -24.26 11.16
CA LEU A 236 -5.88 -22.87 11.12
C LEU A 236 -6.97 -21.92 10.64
N ASP A 237 -7.76 -22.31 9.66
CA ASP A 237 -8.92 -21.54 9.17
C ASP A 237 -9.93 -21.21 10.28
N GLN A 238 -10.07 -22.11 11.28
CA GLN A 238 -10.96 -21.90 12.42
C GLN A 238 -10.35 -21.01 13.52
N LEU A 239 -9.02 -20.99 13.64
CA LEU A 239 -8.32 -20.33 14.73
C LEU A 239 -7.79 -18.94 14.37
N ILE A 240 -7.62 -18.67 13.10
CA ILE A 240 -6.95 -17.46 12.59
C ILE A 240 -7.94 -16.65 11.79
N ASP A 241 -8.11 -15.38 12.18
CA ASP A 241 -8.86 -14.43 11.40
C ASP A 241 -8.11 -14.12 10.08
N ILE A 242 -8.81 -14.15 8.96
CA ILE A 242 -8.27 -13.79 7.66
C ILE A 242 -7.87 -12.32 7.69
N ARG A 243 -6.61 -12.03 7.38
CA ARG A 243 -6.16 -10.65 7.20
C ARG A 243 -6.59 -10.15 5.82
N THR A 244 -7.46 -9.17 5.83
CA THR A 244 -7.95 -8.52 4.59
C THR A 244 -6.83 -7.82 3.84
N ASP A 245 -5.83 -7.27 4.53
CA ASP A 245 -4.68 -6.58 3.94
C ASP A 245 -3.94 -7.45 2.92
N ASP A 246 -3.63 -8.70 3.28
CA ASP A 246 -2.94 -9.64 2.38
C ASP A 246 -3.78 -10.00 1.15
N LEU A 247 -5.11 -10.12 1.31
CA LEU A 247 -6.04 -10.36 0.21
C LEU A 247 -6.14 -9.17 -0.74
N ILE A 248 -6.19 -7.95 -0.19
CA ILE A 248 -6.20 -6.70 -0.96
C ILE A 248 -4.95 -6.61 -1.82
N GLU A 249 -3.78 -6.86 -1.24
CA GLU A 249 -2.50 -6.82 -1.95
C GLU A 249 -2.43 -7.84 -3.10
N LEU A 250 -2.86 -9.08 -2.86
CA LEU A 250 -2.91 -10.09 -3.92
C LEU A 250 -3.96 -9.78 -4.98
N GLY A 251 -5.07 -9.14 -4.60
CA GLY A 251 -6.07 -8.63 -5.54
C GLY A 251 -5.49 -7.56 -6.48
N ILE A 252 -4.65 -6.65 -5.97
CA ILE A 252 -3.93 -5.66 -6.79
C ILE A 252 -3.02 -6.36 -7.80
N VAL A 253 -2.27 -7.38 -7.36
CA VAL A 253 -1.40 -8.17 -8.24
C VAL A 253 -2.22 -8.86 -9.33
N ALA A 254 -3.32 -9.51 -8.98
CA ALA A 254 -4.21 -10.16 -9.93
C ALA A 254 -4.74 -9.18 -10.98
N ASN A 255 -5.22 -8.01 -10.54
CA ASN A 255 -5.72 -6.96 -11.44
C ASN A 255 -4.66 -6.40 -12.40
N ALA A 256 -3.40 -6.39 -11.99
CA ALA A 256 -2.29 -5.85 -12.79
C ALA A 256 -1.63 -6.88 -13.71
N THR A 257 -1.73 -8.17 -13.40
CA THR A 257 -0.92 -9.21 -14.08
C THR A 257 -1.75 -10.25 -14.84
N ASP A 258 -3.08 -10.12 -14.86
CA ASP A 258 -4.01 -11.10 -15.43
C ASP A 258 -3.91 -12.50 -14.81
N LEU A 259 -3.24 -12.65 -13.68
CA LEU A 259 -3.26 -13.89 -12.91
C LEU A 259 -4.62 -14.05 -12.23
N ARG A 260 -5.14 -15.29 -12.27
CA ARG A 260 -6.43 -15.59 -11.65
C ARG A 260 -6.22 -15.96 -10.18
N VAL A 261 -7.12 -15.47 -9.35
CA VAL A 261 -7.20 -15.88 -7.94
C VAL A 261 -7.63 -17.34 -7.87
N GLU A 262 -6.87 -18.19 -7.19
CA GLU A 262 -7.15 -19.64 -7.10
C GLU A 262 -8.35 -19.91 -6.21
N LYS A 263 -8.47 -19.18 -5.06
CA LYS A 263 -9.57 -19.29 -4.12
C LYS A 263 -9.81 -17.97 -3.40
N GLU A 264 -11.00 -17.82 -2.82
CA GLU A 264 -11.45 -16.58 -2.16
C GLU A 264 -10.81 -16.33 -0.78
N ARG A 265 -9.74 -17.04 -0.44
CA ARG A 265 -9.02 -16.93 0.83
C ARG A 265 -7.56 -17.27 0.67
N LEU A 266 -6.76 -16.94 1.67
CA LEU A 266 -5.35 -17.31 1.72
C LEU A 266 -5.16 -18.83 1.91
N HIS A 267 -4.02 -19.34 1.47
CA HIS A 267 -3.54 -20.67 1.82
C HIS A 267 -2.82 -20.58 3.18
N HIS A 268 -3.08 -21.52 4.07
CA HIS A 268 -2.45 -21.62 5.38
C HIS A 268 -1.49 -22.81 5.44
#